data_7d2c71bd4e0363b6916a0ae0e21e4385
#
_entry.id   7d2c71bd4e0363b6916a0ae0e21e4385
#
_cell.length_a   1.000
_cell.length_b   1.000
_cell.length_c   1.000
_cell.angle_alpha   90.00
_cell.angle_beta   90.00
_cell.angle_gamma   90.00
#
_symmetry.space_group_name_H-M   'P 1'
#
loop_
_entity.id
_entity.type
_entity.pdbx_description
1 polymer ?
#
loop_
_entity_poly.entity_id
_entity_poly.type
_entity_poly.pdbx_seq_one_letter_code
_entity_poly.pdbx_strand_id
1 'polypeptide(L)'
;MVRSAQVLALVFLLPAIARADGFMTAKSTGPVTVQTQSKQMVASPRQEALLIFDGSTVRVVLRTYFRAGPKDIAWIIPVPQAPTDVQAADKNVFDRLEQQTAPRFYWVERRAKSTGMFGGGLGGGGAEGGGDDLVERGVFVEATGTAGIFEWTVLGATDADKLLAWLTNNQYAVPDGARPVVDLYVQGGWHWLAVKVRPDVANQKTLAPHPIAYTYRDDKLVYPLVISQLSADRRNEIVLYILARKRFVVKNWPNTVISAGSLKREPSSPSGTNYERLVTLQTVKNRGHLFIAEYSFDLKAGGRRELLDFLVSAGVAQADSPLTYLTRLRAIMTPESMDRDVLLRQLNTAQPVANVFRLGD
;
A
#
# COMPACT_ATOMS: atom_id res chain seq x y z
N MET A 1 -46.05 -7.27 -47.27
CA MET A 1 -44.92 -8.05 -46.73
C MET A 1 -44.05 -7.11 -45.98
N VAL A 2 -44.18 -7.06 -44.67
CA VAL A 2 -43.38 -6.19 -43.79
C VAL A 2 -42.36 -7.12 -43.08
N ARG A 3 -41.09 -6.94 -43.33
CA ARG A 3 -40.01 -7.68 -42.63
C ARG A 3 -39.68 -6.96 -41.34
N SER A 4 -39.98 -7.59 -40.23
CA SER A 4 -39.56 -7.16 -38.88
C SER A 4 -38.07 -7.44 -38.72
N ALA A 5 -37.26 -6.40 -38.52
CA ALA A 5 -35.88 -6.53 -38.10
C ALA A 5 -35.85 -6.70 -36.58
N GLN A 6 -35.45 -7.89 -36.12
CA GLN A 6 -35.12 -8.11 -34.71
C GLN A 6 -33.75 -7.50 -34.40
N VAL A 7 -33.75 -6.46 -33.57
CA VAL A 7 -32.50 -5.92 -32.99
C VAL A 7 -32.10 -6.80 -31.84
N LEU A 8 -31.02 -7.55 -32.02
CA LEU A 8 -30.38 -8.37 -30.98
C LEU A 8 -29.59 -7.42 -30.07
N ALA A 9 -30.16 -7.06 -28.92
CA ALA A 9 -29.43 -6.30 -27.90
C ALA A 9 -28.42 -7.22 -27.22
N LEU A 10 -27.14 -7.04 -27.56
CA LEU A 10 -26.01 -7.71 -26.91
C LEU A 10 -25.78 -7.06 -25.55
N VAL A 11 -26.33 -7.66 -24.51
CA VAL A 11 -26.07 -7.26 -23.12
C VAL A 11 -24.66 -7.71 -22.75
N PHE A 12 -23.69 -6.79 -22.78
CA PHE A 12 -22.38 -7.01 -22.18
C PHE A 12 -22.55 -7.07 -20.66
N LEU A 13 -22.58 -8.27 -20.09
CA LEU A 13 -22.35 -8.50 -18.67
C LEU A 13 -20.89 -8.15 -18.38
N LEU A 14 -20.65 -6.93 -17.89
CA LEU A 14 -19.35 -6.55 -17.34
C LEU A 14 -19.16 -7.32 -16.03
N PRO A 15 -18.07 -8.07 -15.84
CA PRO A 15 -17.79 -8.70 -14.56
C PRO A 15 -17.59 -7.63 -13.48
N ALA A 16 -18.20 -7.82 -12.32
CA ALA A 16 -17.99 -6.98 -11.15
C ALA A 16 -16.53 -7.17 -10.69
N ILE A 17 -15.74 -6.11 -10.77
CA ILE A 17 -14.31 -6.10 -10.46
C ILE A 17 -14.13 -5.76 -8.99
N ALA A 18 -13.46 -6.63 -8.25
CA ALA A 18 -13.10 -6.54 -6.84
C ALA A 18 -11.78 -5.78 -6.61
N ARG A 19 -11.49 -5.27 -5.41
CA ARG A 19 -10.51 -4.15 -5.20
C ARG A 19 -9.82 -4.13 -3.83
N ALA A 20 -8.65 -3.94 -3.58
CA ALA A 20 -7.30 -3.85 -3.23
C ALA A 20 -6.60 -3.51 -1.94
N ASP A 21 -5.66 -3.96 -1.48
CA ASP A 21 -4.57 -3.88 -0.50
C ASP A 21 -4.69 -4.89 0.64
N GLY A 22 -4.13 -6.07 0.43
CA GLY A 22 -4.80 -7.13 1.10
C GLY A 22 -6.25 -7.08 0.57
N PHE A 23 -7.11 -7.90 0.79
CA PHE A 23 -8.50 -7.55 0.46
C PHE A 23 -9.20 -6.94 1.67
N MET A 24 -9.91 -5.87 1.43
CA MET A 24 -10.71 -5.19 2.43
C MET A 24 -12.15 -5.62 2.30
N THR A 25 -12.77 -5.87 3.43
CA THR A 25 -14.14 -6.34 3.49
C THR A 25 -14.86 -5.71 4.67
N ALA A 26 -16.18 -5.77 4.65
CA ALA A 26 -17.01 -5.39 5.78
C ALA A 26 -17.40 -6.63 6.60
N LYS A 27 -17.70 -6.41 7.88
CA LYS A 27 -18.27 -7.44 8.75
C LYS A 27 -19.68 -7.80 8.27
N SER A 28 -19.96 -9.10 8.09
CA SER A 28 -21.29 -9.57 7.76
C SER A 28 -22.18 -9.57 9.00
N THR A 29 -23.32 -8.87 8.95
CA THR A 29 -24.30 -8.81 10.04
C THR A 29 -25.47 -9.81 9.88
N GLY A 30 -25.38 -10.75 8.94
CA GLY A 30 -26.45 -11.74 8.65
C GLY A 30 -25.98 -12.81 7.66
N PRO A 31 -26.89 -13.71 7.23
CA PRO A 31 -26.54 -14.72 6.23
C PRO A 31 -26.05 -14.05 4.95
N VAL A 32 -24.82 -14.44 4.53
CA VAL A 32 -24.12 -13.85 3.39
C VAL A 32 -24.72 -14.46 2.10
N THR A 33 -25.38 -13.63 1.30
CA THR A 33 -25.82 -13.98 -0.05
C THR A 33 -24.90 -13.32 -1.08
N VAL A 34 -24.83 -13.83 -2.31
CA VAL A 34 -24.01 -13.25 -3.39
C VAL A 34 -24.29 -11.75 -3.60
N GLN A 35 -25.54 -11.32 -3.46
CA GLN A 35 -25.92 -9.92 -3.55
C GLN A 35 -25.46 -9.07 -2.35
N THR A 36 -25.33 -9.69 -1.16
CA THR A 36 -24.85 -9.02 0.05
C THR A 36 -23.33 -8.88 0.02
N GLN A 37 -22.61 -9.87 -0.53
CA GLN A 37 -21.15 -9.82 -0.67
C GLN A 37 -20.68 -8.66 -1.54
N SER A 38 -21.27 -8.43 -2.70
CA SER A 38 -20.89 -7.32 -3.59
C SER A 38 -21.06 -5.93 -2.98
N LYS A 39 -21.97 -5.76 -2.00
CA LYS A 39 -22.20 -4.50 -1.28
C LYS A 39 -21.23 -4.30 -0.10
N GLN A 40 -20.55 -5.35 0.34
CA GLN A 40 -19.65 -5.32 1.50
C GLN A 40 -18.20 -5.06 1.14
N MET A 41 -17.87 -4.95 -0.16
CA MET A 41 -16.52 -4.69 -0.60
C MET A 41 -16.18 -3.19 -0.50
N VAL A 42 -15.00 -2.91 0.02
CA VAL A 42 -14.49 -1.55 0.21
C VAL A 42 -13.41 -1.29 -0.84
N ALA A 43 -13.62 -0.29 -1.70
CA ALA A 43 -12.66 0.07 -2.73
C ALA A 43 -11.51 0.92 -2.17
N SER A 44 -10.26 0.55 -2.48
CA SER A 44 -9.07 1.34 -2.18
C SER A 44 -8.51 1.98 -3.45
N PRO A 45 -8.50 3.32 -3.57
CA PRO A 45 -7.93 4.01 -4.73
C PRO A 45 -6.41 4.21 -4.63
N ARG A 46 -5.83 4.08 -3.44
CA ARG A 46 -4.40 4.32 -3.17
C ARG A 46 -3.91 3.43 -2.04
N GLN A 47 -2.69 2.94 -2.19
CA GLN A 47 -1.95 2.10 -1.26
C GLN A 47 -0.60 2.72 -0.98
N GLU A 48 -0.18 2.74 0.29
CA GLU A 48 1.13 3.22 0.69
C GLU A 48 1.79 2.21 1.63
N ALA A 49 3.00 1.81 1.30
CA ALA A 49 3.81 0.93 2.12
C ALA A 49 5.19 1.55 2.38
N LEU A 50 5.64 1.55 3.63
CA LEU A 50 7.01 1.79 3.99
C LEU A 50 7.64 0.47 4.43
N LEU A 51 8.63 0.03 3.67
CA LEU A 51 9.37 -1.20 3.87
C LEU A 51 10.76 -0.84 4.40
N ILE A 52 11.08 -1.26 5.62
CA ILE A 52 12.36 -1.02 6.26
C ILE A 52 13.10 -2.35 6.30
N PHE A 53 14.25 -2.41 5.64
CA PHE A 53 14.96 -3.65 5.39
C PHE A 53 16.43 -3.58 5.74
N ASP A 54 16.89 -4.44 6.65
CA ASP A 54 18.30 -4.52 7.08
C ASP A 54 19.11 -5.63 6.40
N GLY A 55 18.47 -6.49 5.62
CA GLY A 55 19.04 -7.67 4.96
C GLY A 55 18.58 -9.01 5.55
N SER A 56 17.85 -8.98 6.68
CA SER A 56 17.36 -10.18 7.37
C SER A 56 16.00 -9.98 8.02
N THR A 57 15.64 -8.73 8.25
CA THR A 57 14.40 -8.33 8.92
C THR A 57 13.70 -7.29 8.06
N VAL A 58 12.41 -7.46 7.90
CA VAL A 58 11.52 -6.52 7.23
C VAL A 58 10.54 -5.96 8.25
N ARG A 59 10.60 -4.65 8.51
CA ARG A 59 9.53 -3.94 9.17
C ARG A 59 8.67 -3.26 8.12
N VAL A 60 7.38 -3.51 8.17
CA VAL A 60 6.39 -2.98 7.23
C VAL A 60 5.50 -1.99 7.96
N VAL A 61 5.25 -0.85 7.35
CA VAL A 61 4.19 0.08 7.75
C VAL A 61 3.26 0.23 6.56
N LEU A 62 1.97 0.02 6.75
CA LEU A 62 0.97 0.09 5.70
C LEU A 62 -0.09 1.15 6.02
N ARG A 63 -0.48 1.93 5.01
CA ARG A 63 -1.66 2.79 5.03
C ARG A 63 -2.48 2.56 3.77
N THR A 64 -3.78 2.41 3.92
CA THR A 64 -4.70 2.31 2.81
C THR A 64 -5.85 3.29 2.97
N TYR A 65 -6.47 3.66 1.86
CA TYR A 65 -7.56 4.62 1.80
C TYR A 65 -8.85 3.90 1.45
N PHE A 66 -9.94 4.32 2.08
CA PHE A 66 -11.27 3.76 1.82
C PHE A 66 -12.17 4.81 1.17
N ARG A 67 -12.95 4.39 0.19
CA ARG A 67 -14.17 5.12 -0.16
C ARG A 67 -15.26 4.66 0.81
N ALA A 68 -16.04 5.61 1.35
CA ALA A 68 -17.05 5.39 2.37
C ALA A 68 -17.71 4.01 2.29
N GLY A 69 -17.56 3.23 3.32
CA GLY A 69 -18.01 1.85 3.43
C GLY A 69 -18.63 1.57 4.80
N PRO A 70 -19.05 0.35 5.07
CA PRO A 70 -19.70 -0.04 6.30
C PRO A 70 -18.80 0.14 7.52
N LYS A 71 -19.42 0.22 8.69
CA LYS A 71 -18.77 0.54 9.97
C LYS A 71 -17.71 -0.46 10.44
N ASP A 72 -17.71 -1.66 9.89
CA ASP A 72 -16.84 -2.76 10.29
C ASP A 72 -15.90 -3.14 9.13
N ILE A 73 -14.78 -2.43 8.99
CA ILE A 73 -13.79 -2.73 7.96
C ILE A 73 -12.82 -3.78 8.48
N ALA A 74 -12.52 -4.76 7.63
CA ALA A 74 -11.52 -5.79 7.88
C ALA A 74 -10.48 -5.79 6.75
N TRP A 75 -9.25 -6.10 7.11
CA TRP A 75 -8.11 -6.10 6.20
C TRP A 75 -7.33 -7.41 6.35
N ILE A 76 -7.15 -8.16 5.28
CA ILE A 76 -6.45 -9.45 5.27
C ILE A 76 -5.17 -9.29 4.46
N ILE A 77 -4.04 -9.40 5.14
CA ILE A 77 -2.70 -9.14 4.60
C ILE A 77 -1.91 -10.44 4.59
N PRO A 78 -1.49 -10.95 3.43
CA PRO A 78 -0.55 -12.06 3.38
C PRO A 78 0.86 -11.57 3.76
N VAL A 79 1.56 -12.33 4.60
CA VAL A 79 2.91 -12.02 5.08
C VAL A 79 3.82 -13.23 4.83
N PRO A 80 5.03 -13.06 4.26
CA PRO A 80 5.91 -14.19 3.92
C PRO A 80 6.26 -15.09 5.10
N GLN A 81 6.34 -14.54 6.29
CA GLN A 81 6.63 -15.24 7.56
C GLN A 81 5.70 -14.73 8.66
N ALA A 82 5.53 -15.48 9.73
CA ALA A 82 4.69 -15.06 10.87
C ALA A 82 5.09 -13.65 11.35
N PRO A 83 4.19 -12.67 11.24
CA PRO A 83 4.48 -11.32 11.68
C PRO A 83 4.54 -11.22 13.21
N THR A 84 5.46 -10.41 13.67
CA THR A 84 5.63 -10.03 15.07
C THR A 84 5.55 -8.52 15.22
N ASP A 85 5.51 -8.01 16.45
CA ASP A 85 5.54 -6.58 16.73
C ASP A 85 4.45 -5.81 15.95
N VAL A 86 3.21 -6.33 16.01
CA VAL A 86 2.06 -5.71 15.33
C VAL A 86 1.57 -4.54 16.17
N GLN A 87 1.65 -3.33 15.62
CA GLN A 87 1.30 -2.10 16.35
C GLN A 87 0.73 -1.02 15.43
N ALA A 88 0.07 -0.02 16.01
CA ALA A 88 -0.29 1.19 15.29
C ALA A 88 0.96 2.04 15.03
N ALA A 89 1.12 2.56 13.82
CA ALA A 89 2.17 3.52 13.52
C ALA A 89 1.65 4.97 13.60
N ASP A 90 2.59 5.92 13.68
CA ASP A 90 2.25 7.35 13.69
C ASP A 90 1.46 7.73 12.42
N LYS A 91 0.32 8.38 12.61
CA LYS A 91 -0.61 8.76 11.54
C LYS A 91 0.00 9.67 10.48
N ASN A 92 1.06 10.42 10.84
CA ASN A 92 1.68 11.41 9.97
C ASN A 92 2.84 10.83 9.14
N VAL A 93 3.21 9.55 9.32
CA VAL A 93 4.38 8.94 8.64
C VAL A 93 4.30 9.13 7.13
N PHE A 94 3.18 8.76 6.52
CA PHE A 94 3.03 8.86 5.07
C PHE A 94 2.86 10.29 4.57
N ASP A 95 2.23 11.17 5.35
CA ASP A 95 2.09 12.57 4.99
C ASP A 95 3.45 13.28 4.98
N ARG A 96 4.34 12.94 5.93
CA ARG A 96 5.72 13.43 5.94
C ARG A 96 6.55 12.85 4.81
N LEU A 97 6.43 11.54 4.55
CA LEU A 97 7.09 10.90 3.42
C LEU A 97 6.64 11.54 2.10
N GLU A 98 5.34 11.71 1.89
CA GLU A 98 4.79 12.38 0.70
C GLU A 98 5.33 13.80 0.56
N GLN A 99 5.21 14.63 1.61
CA GLN A 99 5.66 16.02 1.62
C GLN A 99 7.14 16.17 1.26
N GLN A 100 7.99 15.22 1.70
CA GLN A 100 9.44 15.34 1.51
C GLN A 100 9.94 14.69 0.22
N THR A 101 9.20 13.73 -0.35
CA THR A 101 9.69 12.89 -1.43
C THR A 101 8.87 12.93 -2.71
N ALA A 102 7.63 13.46 -2.69
CA ALA A 102 6.84 13.65 -3.89
C ALA A 102 7.49 14.66 -4.85
N PRO A 103 7.30 14.51 -6.15
CA PRO A 103 7.80 15.45 -7.14
C PRO A 103 7.31 16.86 -6.90
N ARG A 104 8.22 17.84 -6.91
CA ARG A 104 7.96 19.26 -6.73
C ARG A 104 8.54 20.06 -7.87
N PHE A 105 7.78 21.02 -8.41
CA PHE A 105 8.11 21.76 -9.61
C PHE A 105 8.22 23.24 -9.29
N TYR A 106 9.35 23.85 -9.65
CA TYR A 106 9.61 25.27 -9.48
C TYR A 106 9.95 25.87 -10.84
N TRP A 107 9.15 26.82 -11.28
CA TRP A 107 9.45 27.62 -12.46
C TRP A 107 10.42 28.72 -12.06
N VAL A 108 11.60 28.71 -12.65
CA VAL A 108 12.63 29.74 -12.37
C VAL A 108 12.34 30.92 -13.30
N GLU A 109 11.51 31.86 -12.84
CA GLU A 109 11.53 33.20 -13.40
C GLU A 109 12.87 33.81 -13.05
N ARG A 110 13.55 34.43 -14.04
CA ARG A 110 14.80 35.13 -13.78
C ARG A 110 14.54 36.38 -12.94
N ARG A 111 14.31 36.25 -11.63
CA ARG A 111 14.44 37.32 -10.61
C ARG A 111 14.51 36.81 -9.18
N ALA A 112 15.55 37.40 -8.49
CA ALA A 112 15.71 37.73 -7.06
C ALA A 112 15.19 36.83 -5.93
N LYS A 113 16.10 36.58 -4.99
CA LYS A 113 15.99 35.83 -3.71
C LYS A 113 15.01 36.47 -2.73
N SER A 114 14.33 35.65 -1.94
CA SER A 114 14.06 35.94 -0.50
C SER A 114 13.82 34.64 0.29
N THR A 115 14.18 34.69 1.57
CA THR A 115 14.26 33.64 2.60
C THR A 115 13.04 33.63 3.50
N GLY A 116 12.75 32.49 4.17
CA GLY A 116 11.78 32.45 5.28
C GLY A 116 11.51 31.02 5.83
N MET A 117 11.39 30.89 7.13
CA MET A 117 11.82 29.88 8.09
C MET A 117 10.66 29.32 8.96
N PHE A 118 10.89 28.17 9.69
CA PHE A 118 10.25 27.59 10.91
C PHE A 118 8.96 26.74 10.75
N GLY A 119 8.70 25.71 11.54
CA GLY A 119 9.18 24.95 12.70
C GLY A 119 8.06 24.09 13.29
N GLY A 120 8.19 22.96 13.81
CA GLY A 120 8.38 22.25 15.04
C GLY A 120 7.19 21.50 15.70
N GLY A 121 7.41 20.32 16.30
CA GLY A 121 6.90 19.83 17.59
C GLY A 121 6.06 18.51 17.65
N LEU A 122 6.45 17.52 18.23
CA LEU A 122 6.53 16.49 19.29
C LEU A 122 5.29 15.67 19.76
N GLY A 123 5.51 14.37 20.03
CA GLY A 123 5.03 13.45 21.10
C GLY A 123 3.96 12.44 20.70
N GLY A 124 3.87 11.23 21.17
CA GLY A 124 4.55 10.24 21.95
C GLY A 124 3.53 9.25 22.61
N GLY A 125 3.86 7.92 22.75
CA GLY A 125 3.30 7.00 23.74
C GLY A 125 2.44 5.83 23.25
N GLY A 126 2.64 4.69 23.87
CA GLY A 126 2.42 3.30 23.60
C GLY A 126 1.49 2.56 24.57
N ALA A 127 1.34 1.23 24.43
CA ALA A 127 1.26 0.16 25.42
C ALA A 127 0.46 -1.10 25.00
N GLU A 128 0.67 -2.21 25.69
CA GLU A 128 0.57 -3.64 25.44
C GLU A 128 -0.80 -4.32 25.74
N GLY A 129 -0.92 -5.62 25.36
CA GLY A 129 -1.84 -6.57 26.00
C GLY A 129 -2.24 -7.78 25.14
N GLY A 130 -2.14 -8.99 25.67
CA GLY A 130 -2.20 -10.28 25.01
C GLY A 130 -3.50 -11.09 25.19
N GLY A 131 -3.55 -12.30 24.64
CA GLY A 131 -4.41 -13.43 25.06
C GLY A 131 -4.93 -14.38 24.02
N ASP A 132 -5.07 -15.52 24.19
CA ASP A 132 -5.61 -16.89 24.10
C ASP A 132 -5.91 -17.51 22.72
N ASP A 133 -5.52 -18.81 22.66
CA ASP A 133 -5.53 -19.74 21.52
C ASP A 133 -6.89 -20.44 21.29
N LEU A 134 -7.28 -20.55 20.01
CA LEU A 134 -8.24 -21.55 19.54
C LEU A 134 -7.73 -22.17 18.23
N VAL A 135 -7.62 -23.49 18.20
CA VAL A 135 -7.09 -24.29 17.08
C VAL A 135 -8.22 -24.97 16.31
N GLU A 136 -8.39 -24.66 15.04
CA GLU A 136 -9.23 -25.39 14.10
C GLU A 136 -8.33 -26.06 13.04
N ARG A 137 -8.57 -27.35 12.71
CA ARG A 137 -7.66 -28.15 11.87
C ARG A 137 -7.51 -27.54 10.46
N GLY A 138 -6.31 -27.00 10.16
CA GLY A 138 -5.91 -26.48 8.85
C GLY A 138 -5.82 -24.95 8.76
N VAL A 139 -6.30 -24.24 9.77
CA VAL A 139 -5.99 -22.83 10.06
C VAL A 139 -5.56 -22.76 11.51
N PHE A 140 -4.45 -22.08 11.76
CA PHE A 140 -3.85 -21.95 13.09
C PHE A 140 -3.88 -20.47 13.45
N VAL A 141 -4.52 -20.12 14.57
CA VAL A 141 -4.36 -18.80 15.18
C VAL A 141 -3.02 -18.82 15.92
N GLU A 142 -2.07 -18.04 15.44
CA GLU A 142 -0.70 -17.99 15.98
C GLU A 142 -0.55 -16.90 17.03
N ALA A 143 -1.23 -15.76 16.84
CA ALA A 143 -1.24 -14.65 17.79
C ALA A 143 -2.46 -13.77 17.56
N THR A 144 -2.86 -13.07 18.63
CA THR A 144 -3.92 -12.04 18.57
C THR A 144 -3.50 -10.83 19.38
N GLY A 145 -4.11 -9.68 19.12
CA GLY A 145 -3.87 -8.48 19.94
C GLY A 145 -4.62 -7.27 19.44
N THR A 146 -4.28 -6.13 20.02
CA THR A 146 -4.81 -4.83 19.65
C THR A 146 -3.68 -3.87 19.28
N ALA A 147 -3.94 -2.97 18.33
CA ALA A 147 -2.98 -1.97 17.88
C ALA A 147 -3.74 -0.67 17.56
N GLY A 148 -3.84 0.23 18.52
CA GLY A 148 -4.63 1.46 18.41
C GLY A 148 -6.11 1.17 18.16
N ILE A 149 -6.60 1.54 16.97
CA ILE A 149 -7.99 1.30 16.56
C ILE A 149 -8.24 -0.11 16.01
N PHE A 150 -7.22 -0.94 15.92
CA PHE A 150 -7.28 -2.26 15.30
C PHE A 150 -7.30 -3.38 16.32
N GLU A 151 -8.07 -4.42 16.04
CA GLU A 151 -7.88 -5.78 16.53
C GLU A 151 -7.22 -6.59 15.42
N TRP A 152 -6.24 -7.42 15.76
CA TRP A 152 -5.52 -8.22 14.78
C TRP A 152 -5.37 -9.67 15.23
N THR A 153 -5.30 -10.55 14.23
CA THR A 153 -5.07 -11.99 14.40
C THR A 153 -4.04 -12.44 13.37
N VAL A 154 -3.02 -13.14 13.79
CA VAL A 154 -2.05 -13.83 12.92
C VAL A 154 -2.52 -15.25 12.70
N LEU A 155 -2.58 -15.67 11.44
CA LEU A 155 -3.05 -16.99 11.04
C LEU A 155 -1.98 -17.67 10.18
N GLY A 156 -1.72 -18.95 10.46
CA GLY A 156 -1.14 -19.89 9.53
C GLY A 156 -2.25 -20.68 8.83
N ALA A 157 -2.09 -21.00 7.55
CA ALA A 157 -3.03 -21.80 6.80
C ALA A 157 -2.32 -22.78 5.85
N THR A 158 -2.75 -24.03 5.83
CA THR A 158 -2.27 -25.07 4.90
C THR A 158 -3.27 -25.40 3.80
N ASP A 159 -4.44 -24.76 3.82
CA ASP A 159 -5.54 -25.02 2.91
C ASP A 159 -6.33 -23.72 2.69
N ALA A 160 -6.49 -23.32 1.44
CA ALA A 160 -7.16 -22.08 1.09
C ALA A 160 -8.66 -22.11 1.40
N ASP A 161 -9.35 -23.23 1.20
CA ASP A 161 -10.78 -23.35 1.46
C ASP A 161 -11.07 -23.26 2.97
N LYS A 162 -10.19 -23.80 3.80
CA LYS A 162 -10.28 -23.68 5.27
C LYS A 162 -10.02 -22.28 5.73
N LEU A 163 -9.04 -21.57 5.14
CA LEU A 163 -8.81 -20.15 5.45
C LEU A 163 -10.02 -19.29 5.07
N LEU A 164 -10.60 -19.51 3.88
CA LEU A 164 -11.80 -18.80 3.44
C LEU A 164 -13.01 -19.11 4.34
N ALA A 165 -13.17 -20.38 4.77
CA ALA A 165 -14.19 -20.77 5.74
C ALA A 165 -13.97 -20.09 7.10
N TRP A 166 -12.73 -20.07 7.61
CA TRP A 166 -12.39 -19.37 8.84
C TRP A 166 -12.72 -17.87 8.75
N LEU A 167 -12.35 -17.23 7.64
CA LEU A 167 -12.68 -15.82 7.40
C LEU A 167 -14.20 -15.59 7.44
N THR A 168 -14.97 -16.45 6.76
CA THR A 168 -16.44 -16.36 6.72
C THR A 168 -17.05 -16.58 8.10
N ASN A 169 -16.58 -17.58 8.85
CA ASN A 169 -17.07 -17.90 10.21
C ASN A 169 -16.74 -16.77 11.20
N ASN A 170 -15.62 -16.08 10.97
CA ASN A 170 -15.24 -14.89 11.75
C ASN A 170 -15.82 -13.58 11.17
N GLN A 171 -16.87 -13.67 10.36
CA GLN A 171 -17.64 -12.54 9.83
C GLN A 171 -16.86 -11.61 8.87
N TYR A 172 -15.82 -12.12 8.21
CA TYR A 172 -15.20 -11.44 7.08
C TYR A 172 -15.96 -11.79 5.80
N ALA A 173 -16.31 -10.82 4.98
CA ALA A 173 -16.85 -11.09 3.66
C ALA A 173 -15.71 -11.51 2.71
N VAL A 174 -15.83 -12.68 2.12
CA VAL A 174 -14.85 -13.20 1.17
C VAL A 174 -15.27 -12.80 -0.24
N PRO A 175 -14.40 -12.10 -1.02
CA PRO A 175 -14.74 -11.71 -2.39
C PRO A 175 -14.91 -12.90 -3.32
N ASP A 176 -15.79 -12.78 -4.31
CA ASP A 176 -15.84 -13.72 -5.42
C ASP A 176 -14.49 -13.76 -6.14
N GLY A 177 -14.00 -14.98 -6.45
CA GLY A 177 -12.67 -15.15 -7.05
C GLY A 177 -11.48 -15.05 -6.09
N ALA A 178 -11.70 -14.92 -4.78
CA ALA A 178 -10.62 -14.90 -3.80
C ALA A 178 -9.83 -16.20 -3.72
N ARG A 179 -10.49 -17.33 -3.90
CA ARG A 179 -9.89 -18.66 -3.73
C ARG A 179 -8.59 -18.87 -4.49
N PRO A 180 -8.49 -18.68 -5.84
CA PRO A 180 -7.24 -18.88 -6.55
C PRO A 180 -6.14 -17.92 -6.12
N VAL A 181 -6.47 -16.71 -5.70
CA VAL A 181 -5.51 -15.74 -5.21
C VAL A 181 -4.99 -16.10 -3.81
N VAL A 182 -5.87 -16.49 -2.92
CA VAL A 182 -5.52 -16.97 -1.58
C VAL A 182 -4.67 -18.24 -1.66
N ASP A 183 -5.01 -19.15 -2.57
CA ASP A 183 -4.29 -20.40 -2.78
C ASP A 183 -2.82 -20.18 -3.16
N LEU A 184 -2.50 -19.15 -3.96
CA LEU A 184 -1.11 -18.81 -4.30
C LEU A 184 -0.24 -18.56 -3.04
N TYR A 185 -0.77 -17.84 -2.07
CA TYR A 185 -0.06 -17.52 -0.84
C TYR A 185 -0.04 -18.70 0.14
N VAL A 186 -1.14 -19.46 0.23
CA VAL A 186 -1.20 -20.68 1.06
C VAL A 186 -0.20 -21.71 0.56
N GLN A 187 -0.13 -21.95 -0.75
CA GLN A 187 0.87 -22.85 -1.36
C GLN A 187 2.29 -22.33 -1.19
N GLY A 188 2.47 -21.02 -1.14
CA GLY A 188 3.75 -20.37 -0.82
C GLY A 188 4.16 -20.47 0.65
N GLY A 189 3.30 -21.03 1.53
CA GLY A 189 3.55 -21.13 2.97
C GLY A 189 3.49 -19.78 3.70
N TRP A 190 2.74 -18.82 3.15
CA TRP A 190 2.59 -17.50 3.75
C TRP A 190 1.63 -17.51 4.93
N HIS A 191 1.91 -16.64 5.88
CA HIS A 191 1.03 -16.34 7.01
C HIS A 191 0.06 -15.20 6.65
N TRP A 192 -0.90 -14.96 7.53
CA TRP A 192 -1.94 -13.98 7.29
C TRP A 192 -2.11 -13.08 8.50
N LEU A 193 -2.10 -11.80 8.30
CA LEU A 193 -2.46 -10.82 9.30
C LEU A 193 -3.88 -10.32 9.00
N ALA A 194 -4.85 -10.81 9.77
CA ALA A 194 -6.24 -10.40 9.71
C ALA A 194 -6.45 -9.23 10.69
N VAL A 195 -6.87 -8.08 10.18
CA VAL A 195 -7.03 -6.84 10.96
C VAL A 195 -8.47 -6.38 10.90
N LYS A 196 -9.05 -6.02 12.02
CA LYS A 196 -10.38 -5.39 12.12
C LYS A 196 -10.26 -3.99 12.67
N VAL A 197 -11.05 -3.06 12.16
CA VAL A 197 -11.26 -1.77 12.81
C VAL A 197 -12.31 -1.95 13.89
N ARG A 198 -12.01 -1.51 15.11
CA ARG A 198 -12.92 -1.60 16.25
C ARG A 198 -14.18 -0.76 16.03
N PRO A 199 -15.39 -1.28 16.31
CA PRO A 199 -16.66 -0.61 16.05
C PRO A 199 -16.85 0.71 16.80
N ASP A 200 -16.28 0.82 17.99
CA ASP A 200 -16.36 2.03 18.83
C ASP A 200 -15.65 3.25 18.22
N VAL A 201 -14.69 3.02 17.30
CA VAL A 201 -13.93 4.06 16.63
C VAL A 201 -14.46 4.35 15.21
N ALA A 202 -15.20 3.43 14.62
CA ALA A 202 -15.68 3.48 13.23
C ALA A 202 -16.76 4.56 12.95
N ASN A 203 -17.22 5.29 13.96
CA ASN A 203 -18.30 6.30 13.83
C ASN A 203 -17.83 7.66 13.25
N GLN A 204 -16.56 7.82 12.89
CA GLN A 204 -16.04 9.07 12.35
C GLN A 204 -16.25 9.13 10.82
N LYS A 205 -16.84 10.21 10.32
CA LYS A 205 -17.26 10.41 8.91
C LYS A 205 -16.12 10.38 7.87
N THR A 206 -14.87 10.38 8.29
CA THR A 206 -13.69 10.36 7.41
C THR A 206 -12.59 9.58 8.10
N LEU A 207 -12.51 8.29 7.83
CA LEU A 207 -11.46 7.45 8.37
C LEU A 207 -10.30 7.34 7.38
N ALA A 208 -9.25 8.12 7.59
CA ALA A 208 -7.91 7.63 7.32
C ALA A 208 -7.50 6.82 8.56
N PRO A 209 -7.54 5.49 8.56
CA PRO A 209 -7.12 4.71 9.70
C PRO A 209 -5.64 4.96 9.97
N HIS A 210 -5.23 4.84 11.23
CA HIS A 210 -3.81 4.84 11.56
C HIS A 210 -3.09 3.78 10.71
N PRO A 211 -1.85 4.04 10.24
CA PRO A 211 -1.08 2.99 9.62
C PRO A 211 -0.86 1.85 10.61
N ILE A 212 -0.84 0.62 10.11
CA ILE A 212 -0.46 -0.56 10.88
C ILE A 212 0.99 -0.92 10.58
N ALA A 213 1.75 -1.27 11.60
CA ALA A 213 3.12 -1.74 11.46
C ALA A 213 3.26 -3.17 11.98
N TYR A 214 4.11 -3.95 11.33
CA TYR A 214 4.50 -5.28 11.78
C TYR A 214 5.91 -5.63 11.28
N THR A 215 6.52 -6.64 11.87
CA THR A 215 7.87 -7.08 11.55
C THR A 215 7.87 -8.57 11.23
N TYR A 216 8.68 -9.01 10.28
CA TYR A 216 8.95 -10.42 10.01
C TYR A 216 10.40 -10.61 9.58
N ARG A 217 10.90 -11.87 9.63
CA ARG A 217 12.25 -12.21 9.19
C ARG A 217 12.23 -12.78 7.78
N ASP A 218 12.97 -12.16 6.86
CA ASP A 218 13.19 -12.67 5.52
C ASP A 218 14.48 -12.04 4.95
N ASP A 219 15.18 -12.74 4.09
CA ASP A 219 16.34 -12.23 3.33
C ASP A 219 15.92 -11.58 2.00
N LYS A 220 14.62 -11.64 1.67
CA LYS A 220 14.00 -11.06 0.48
C LYS A 220 13.02 -9.97 0.86
N LEU A 221 12.99 -8.94 0.05
CA LEU A 221 12.02 -7.88 0.19
C LEU A 221 10.94 -8.01 -0.89
N VAL A 222 9.74 -8.37 -0.45
CA VAL A 222 8.57 -8.59 -1.31
C VAL A 222 7.42 -7.70 -0.83
N TYR A 223 6.69 -7.12 -1.77
CA TYR A 223 5.39 -6.47 -1.49
C TYR A 223 4.29 -7.30 -2.15
N PRO A 224 3.35 -7.87 -1.37
CA PRO A 224 2.29 -8.74 -1.88
C PRO A 224 1.26 -7.91 -2.64
N LEU A 225 1.35 -7.92 -3.96
CA LEU A 225 0.50 -7.12 -4.84
C LEU A 225 -0.67 -7.91 -5.43
N VAL A 226 -0.50 -9.24 -5.67
CA VAL A 226 -1.53 -10.06 -6.31
C VAL A 226 -2.81 -10.09 -5.48
N ILE A 227 -2.71 -10.17 -4.16
CA ILE A 227 -3.87 -10.13 -3.27
C ILE A 227 -4.66 -8.83 -3.42
N SER A 228 -3.97 -7.75 -3.78
CA SER A 228 -4.55 -6.43 -3.96
C SER A 228 -5.57 -6.37 -5.09
N GLN A 229 -5.48 -7.22 -6.12
CA GLN A 229 -6.45 -7.26 -7.22
C GLN A 229 -7.89 -7.49 -6.73
N LEU A 230 -8.07 -8.17 -5.57
CA LEU A 230 -9.37 -8.51 -5.01
C LEU A 230 -10.17 -7.31 -4.52
N SER A 231 -9.53 -6.18 -4.27
CA SER A 231 -10.20 -4.94 -3.86
C SER A 231 -9.59 -3.64 -4.46
N ALA A 232 -8.85 -3.66 -5.60
CA ALA A 232 -8.30 -2.49 -6.30
C ALA A 232 -9.36 -1.70 -7.10
N ASP A 233 -9.33 -0.38 -7.07
CA ASP A 233 -10.13 0.44 -8.00
C ASP A 233 -9.62 0.27 -9.44
N ARG A 234 -10.41 0.65 -10.45
CA ARG A 234 -10.01 0.63 -11.86
C ARG A 234 -8.69 1.37 -12.12
N ARG A 235 -8.38 2.34 -11.29
CA ARG A 235 -7.11 3.04 -11.25
C ARG A 235 -6.65 3.10 -9.81
N ASN A 236 -5.73 2.23 -9.45
CA ASN A 236 -5.14 2.15 -8.13
C ASN A 236 -3.72 2.74 -8.16
N GLU A 237 -3.41 3.59 -7.21
CA GLU A 237 -2.08 4.15 -7.04
C GLU A 237 -1.33 3.38 -5.95
N ILE A 238 -0.17 2.85 -6.30
CA ILE A 238 0.73 2.15 -5.38
C ILE A 238 1.93 3.05 -5.13
N VAL A 239 2.21 3.36 -3.86
CA VAL A 239 3.41 4.12 -3.46
C VAL A 239 4.21 3.30 -2.46
N LEU A 240 5.38 2.87 -2.88
CA LEU A 240 6.30 2.11 -2.04
C LEU A 240 7.45 3.01 -1.61
N TYR A 241 7.67 3.10 -0.32
CA TYR A 241 8.86 3.68 0.29
C TYR A 241 9.75 2.56 0.81
N ILE A 242 11.03 2.59 0.49
CA ILE A 242 11.99 1.59 0.96
C ILE A 242 13.10 2.31 1.71
N LEU A 243 13.21 2.06 3.00
CA LEU A 243 14.32 2.53 3.85
C LEU A 243 15.30 1.38 4.07
N ALA A 244 16.51 1.51 3.54
CA ALA A 244 17.50 0.46 3.55
C ALA A 244 18.93 1.03 3.59
N ARG A 245 19.96 0.18 3.50
CA ARG A 245 21.37 0.61 3.42
C ARG A 245 21.74 1.27 2.09
N LYS A 246 21.03 0.90 1.02
CA LYS A 246 21.26 1.39 -0.36
C LYS A 246 19.93 1.50 -1.10
N ARG A 247 19.98 2.08 -2.30
CA ARG A 247 18.82 2.18 -3.19
C ARG A 247 18.24 0.81 -3.52
N PHE A 248 16.92 0.72 -3.54
CA PHE A 248 16.16 -0.41 -4.05
C PHE A 248 15.43 -0.06 -5.35
N VAL A 249 15.22 -1.08 -6.18
CA VAL A 249 14.38 -1.02 -7.39
C VAL A 249 13.54 -2.28 -7.46
N VAL A 250 12.49 -2.25 -8.27
CA VAL A 250 11.71 -3.45 -8.55
C VAL A 250 12.52 -4.38 -9.45
N LYS A 251 12.56 -5.67 -9.10
CA LYS A 251 13.34 -6.70 -9.82
C LYS A 251 12.59 -7.25 -11.03
N ASN A 252 11.30 -7.49 -10.88
CA ASN A 252 10.47 -8.25 -11.83
C ASN A 252 9.49 -7.37 -12.65
N TRP A 253 9.64 -6.04 -12.56
CA TRP A 253 8.86 -5.05 -13.32
C TRP A 253 9.80 -4.00 -13.92
N PRO A 254 9.46 -3.39 -15.06
CA PRO A 254 10.16 -2.22 -15.58
C PRO A 254 10.21 -1.08 -14.55
N ASN A 255 11.34 -0.37 -14.53
CA ASN A 255 11.52 0.84 -13.72
C ASN A 255 11.90 2.00 -14.65
N THR A 256 11.38 3.18 -14.36
CA THR A 256 11.74 4.41 -15.08
C THR A 256 11.80 5.62 -14.14
N VAL A 257 12.28 6.74 -14.69
CA VAL A 257 12.29 8.07 -14.08
C VAL A 257 11.69 9.04 -15.10
N ILE A 258 10.86 9.97 -14.64
CA ILE A 258 10.41 11.06 -15.51
C ILE A 258 11.54 12.08 -15.63
N SER A 259 12.06 12.28 -16.83
CA SER A 259 13.15 13.22 -17.09
C SER A 259 12.66 14.67 -16.98
N ALA A 260 13.48 15.53 -16.36
CA ALA A 260 13.22 16.96 -16.30
C ALA A 260 13.04 17.60 -17.69
N GLY A 261 13.81 17.13 -18.70
CA GLY A 261 13.70 17.62 -20.07
C GLY A 261 12.39 17.27 -20.80
N SER A 262 11.58 16.35 -20.24
CA SER A 262 10.25 16.04 -20.78
C SER A 262 9.12 16.86 -20.14
N LEU A 263 9.43 17.61 -19.08
CA LEU A 263 8.45 18.42 -18.37
C LEU A 263 8.16 19.71 -19.13
N LYS A 264 6.87 20.04 -19.22
CA LYS A 264 6.35 21.24 -19.86
C LYS A 264 5.35 21.92 -18.93
N ARG A 265 5.24 23.24 -19.07
CA ARG A 265 4.22 24.03 -18.38
C ARG A 265 2.82 23.58 -18.82
N GLU A 266 1.95 23.32 -17.86
CA GLU A 266 0.56 22.93 -18.06
C GLU A 266 -0.27 23.54 -16.91
N PRO A 267 -0.64 24.85 -17.01
CA PRO A 267 -1.28 25.60 -15.92
C PRO A 267 -2.60 25.00 -15.44
N SER A 268 -3.32 24.26 -16.28
CA SER A 268 -4.55 23.56 -15.93
C SER A 268 -4.33 22.30 -15.06
N SER A 269 -3.08 21.83 -14.97
CA SER A 269 -2.72 20.70 -14.10
C SER A 269 -2.50 21.17 -12.65
N PRO A 270 -2.90 20.38 -11.62
CA PRO A 270 -2.65 20.70 -10.22
C PRO A 270 -1.17 20.96 -9.89
N SER A 271 -0.25 20.32 -10.61
CA SER A 271 1.21 20.52 -10.45
C SER A 271 1.76 21.70 -11.26
N GLY A 272 0.94 22.35 -12.09
CA GLY A 272 1.38 23.34 -13.10
C GLY A 272 2.23 22.76 -14.22
N THR A 273 2.36 21.42 -14.29
CA THR A 273 3.19 20.71 -15.28
C THR A 273 2.44 19.52 -15.89
N ASN A 274 2.97 19.00 -17.00
CA ASN A 274 2.48 17.79 -17.65
C ASN A 274 2.91 16.48 -16.93
N TYR A 275 3.40 16.53 -15.70
CA TYR A 275 3.96 15.36 -14.98
C TYR A 275 2.97 14.19 -14.92
N GLU A 276 1.76 14.42 -14.42
CA GLU A 276 0.74 13.36 -14.29
C GLU A 276 0.34 12.77 -15.65
N ARG A 277 0.35 13.57 -16.69
CA ARG A 277 0.12 13.09 -18.06
C ARG A 277 1.26 12.19 -18.54
N LEU A 278 2.52 12.53 -18.22
CA LEU A 278 3.68 11.68 -18.53
C LEU A 278 3.63 10.37 -17.75
N VAL A 279 3.29 10.39 -16.47
CA VAL A 279 3.06 9.20 -15.66
C VAL A 279 2.01 8.30 -16.31
N THR A 280 0.86 8.87 -16.68
CA THR A 280 -0.23 8.13 -17.34
C THR A 280 0.22 7.52 -18.68
N LEU A 281 0.94 8.27 -19.52
CA LEU A 281 1.46 7.78 -20.80
C LEU A 281 2.44 6.61 -20.61
N GLN A 282 3.34 6.71 -19.63
CA GLN A 282 4.27 5.63 -19.32
C GLN A 282 3.54 4.39 -18.78
N THR A 283 2.53 4.58 -17.93
CA THR A 283 1.68 3.51 -17.44
C THR A 283 0.96 2.76 -18.57
N VAL A 284 0.30 3.50 -19.46
CA VAL A 284 -0.42 2.93 -20.62
C VAL A 284 0.55 2.19 -21.56
N LYS A 285 1.70 2.80 -21.87
CA LYS A 285 2.74 2.19 -22.73
C LYS A 285 3.20 0.83 -22.18
N ASN A 286 3.27 0.69 -20.86
CA ASN A 286 3.71 -0.52 -20.17
C ASN A 286 2.53 -1.39 -19.68
N ARG A 287 1.30 -1.11 -20.09
CA ARG A 287 0.08 -1.87 -19.72
C ARG A 287 -0.11 -1.98 -18.19
N GLY A 288 0.23 -0.94 -17.45
CA GLY A 288 0.21 -0.93 -15.98
C GLY A 288 1.45 -1.55 -15.32
N HIS A 289 2.27 -2.29 -16.05
CA HIS A 289 3.44 -3.01 -15.53
C HIS A 289 4.68 -2.11 -15.45
N LEU A 290 4.65 -1.07 -14.61
CA LEU A 290 5.74 -0.09 -14.50
C LEU A 290 5.78 0.53 -13.12
N PHE A 291 7.00 0.68 -12.58
CA PHE A 291 7.26 1.56 -11.44
C PHE A 291 8.09 2.77 -11.85
N ILE A 292 7.70 3.93 -11.36
CA ILE A 292 8.39 5.21 -11.56
C ILE A 292 9.12 5.52 -10.25
N ALA A 293 10.46 5.67 -10.34
CA ALA A 293 11.23 6.14 -9.20
C ALA A 293 11.10 7.68 -9.14
N GLU A 294 10.52 8.18 -8.06
CA GLU A 294 10.27 9.61 -7.85
C GLU A 294 11.26 10.25 -6.88
N TYR A 295 11.87 9.43 -6.02
CA TYR A 295 12.88 9.88 -5.06
C TYR A 295 13.85 8.76 -4.72
N SER A 296 15.13 9.09 -4.54
CA SER A 296 16.12 8.12 -4.11
C SER A 296 17.37 8.83 -3.60
N PHE A 297 17.52 8.95 -2.26
CA PHE A 297 18.66 9.60 -1.61
C PHE A 297 19.04 8.95 -0.28
N ASP A 298 20.31 9.08 0.08
CA ASP A 298 20.76 8.91 1.45
C ASP A 298 20.33 10.11 2.29
N LEU A 299 19.50 9.89 3.32
CA LEU A 299 18.92 10.94 4.14
C LEU A 299 19.98 11.66 5.00
N LYS A 300 21.06 10.97 5.42
CA LYS A 300 22.17 11.59 6.18
C LYS A 300 23.06 12.43 5.26
N ALA A 301 23.47 11.89 4.12
CA ALA A 301 24.35 12.58 3.19
C ALA A 301 23.64 13.61 2.32
N GLY A 302 22.35 13.42 2.04
CA GLY A 302 21.55 14.25 1.14
C GLY A 302 20.94 15.51 1.79
N GLY A 303 21.30 15.87 3.03
CA GLY A 303 20.73 17.04 3.72
C GLY A 303 19.24 16.90 4.10
N ARG A 304 18.76 15.66 4.22
CA ARG A 304 17.38 15.31 4.59
C ARG A 304 17.29 14.62 5.94
N ARG A 305 18.21 14.96 6.84
CA ARG A 305 18.30 14.38 8.18
C ARG A 305 17.00 14.54 8.98
N GLU A 306 16.32 15.68 8.82
CA GLU A 306 15.03 15.94 9.46
C GLU A 306 13.97 14.87 9.18
N LEU A 307 13.96 14.29 7.97
CA LEU A 307 13.04 13.21 7.66
C LEU A 307 13.44 11.92 8.39
N LEU A 308 14.73 11.62 8.47
CA LEU A 308 15.23 10.47 9.23
C LEU A 308 14.94 10.63 10.72
N ASP A 309 15.20 11.80 11.28
CA ASP A 309 14.95 12.11 12.69
C ASP A 309 13.43 12.00 13.00
N PHE A 310 12.58 12.43 12.08
CA PHE A 310 11.14 12.21 12.19
C PHE A 310 10.78 10.71 12.20
N LEU A 311 11.32 9.91 11.28
CA LEU A 311 11.03 8.47 11.22
C LEU A 311 11.51 7.75 12.50
N VAL A 312 12.58 8.23 13.11
CA VAL A 312 13.06 7.74 14.41
C VAL A 312 12.09 8.14 15.54
N SER A 313 11.69 9.40 15.60
CA SER A 313 10.76 9.88 16.64
C SER A 313 9.36 9.24 16.52
N ALA A 314 8.95 8.88 15.32
CA ALA A 314 7.71 8.14 15.05
C ALA A 314 7.81 6.63 15.36
N GLY A 315 8.93 6.15 15.92
CA GLY A 315 9.15 4.74 16.25
C GLY A 315 9.25 3.81 15.03
N VAL A 316 9.46 4.39 13.86
CA VAL A 316 9.49 3.64 12.58
C VAL A 316 10.90 3.21 12.21
N ALA A 317 11.90 4.06 12.48
CA ALA A 317 13.31 3.77 12.27
C ALA A 317 14.10 3.84 13.60
N GLN A 318 15.30 3.27 13.62
CA GLN A 318 16.19 3.34 14.78
C GLN A 318 17.26 4.43 14.58
N ALA A 319 17.59 5.19 15.63
CA ALA A 319 18.50 6.34 15.56
C ALA A 319 19.88 5.99 15.00
N ASP A 320 20.48 4.90 15.48
CA ASP A 320 21.83 4.47 15.09
C ASP A 320 21.82 3.47 13.92
N SER A 321 20.69 3.29 13.26
CA SER A 321 20.53 2.38 12.14
C SER A 321 21.40 2.81 10.96
N PRO A 322 22.08 1.87 10.28
CA PRO A 322 22.73 2.11 8.99
C PRO A 322 21.73 2.24 7.83
N LEU A 323 20.42 2.12 8.11
CA LEU A 323 19.35 2.23 7.12
C LEU A 323 19.01 3.71 6.90
N THR A 324 19.71 4.34 5.99
CA THR A 324 19.60 5.78 5.75
C THR A 324 19.18 6.12 4.32
N TYR A 325 19.16 5.13 3.44
CA TYR A 325 18.81 5.34 2.04
C TYR A 325 17.32 5.14 1.80
N LEU A 326 16.62 6.21 1.47
CA LEU A 326 15.19 6.19 1.17
C LEU A 326 14.94 6.19 -0.34
N THR A 327 14.14 5.25 -0.80
CA THR A 327 13.65 5.18 -2.19
C THR A 327 12.13 5.31 -2.19
N ARG A 328 11.56 6.15 -3.08
CA ARG A 328 10.14 6.20 -3.39
C ARG A 328 9.90 5.67 -4.79
N LEU A 329 8.99 4.71 -4.89
CA LEU A 329 8.52 4.12 -6.14
C LEU A 329 7.02 4.31 -6.25
N ARG A 330 6.55 4.74 -7.41
CA ARG A 330 5.12 4.94 -7.69
C ARG A 330 4.70 4.10 -8.89
N ALA A 331 3.54 3.49 -8.80
CA ALA A 331 2.88 2.82 -9.92
C ALA A 331 1.40 3.19 -9.97
N ILE A 332 0.82 3.14 -11.17
CA ILE A 332 -0.62 3.24 -11.37
C ILE A 332 -1.04 1.96 -12.08
N MET A 333 -1.95 1.23 -11.47
CA MET A 333 -2.33 -0.13 -11.89
C MET A 333 -3.83 -0.29 -11.97
N THR A 334 -4.26 -1.23 -12.80
CA THR A 334 -5.61 -1.82 -12.75
C THR A 334 -5.52 -3.17 -12.06
N PRO A 335 -6.65 -3.73 -11.55
CA PRO A 335 -6.64 -5.07 -10.96
C PRO A 335 -5.98 -6.13 -11.87
N GLU A 336 -6.24 -6.09 -13.17
CA GLU A 336 -5.72 -7.04 -14.14
C GLU A 336 -4.19 -6.94 -14.32
N SER A 337 -3.61 -5.76 -14.03
CA SER A 337 -2.16 -5.57 -14.09
C SER A 337 -1.42 -5.96 -12.81
N MET A 338 -2.15 -6.29 -11.72
CA MET A 338 -1.58 -6.80 -10.46
C MET A 338 -1.38 -8.31 -10.51
N ASP A 339 -0.77 -8.82 -11.58
CA ASP A 339 -0.65 -10.24 -11.90
C ASP A 339 0.51 -10.97 -11.19
N ARG A 340 1.34 -10.25 -10.47
CA ARG A 340 2.48 -10.78 -9.70
C ARG A 340 2.88 -9.86 -8.56
N ASP A 341 3.46 -10.41 -7.51
CA ASP A 341 4.00 -9.65 -6.39
C ASP A 341 5.24 -8.85 -6.79
N VAL A 342 5.47 -7.74 -6.08
CA VAL A 342 6.60 -6.86 -6.34
C VAL A 342 7.83 -7.39 -5.62
N LEU A 343 8.77 -7.96 -6.38
CA LEU A 343 10.07 -8.34 -5.87
C LEU A 343 11.00 -7.13 -5.92
N LEU A 344 11.62 -6.82 -4.80
CA LEU A 344 12.54 -5.69 -4.67
C LEU A 344 13.99 -6.18 -4.58
N ARG A 345 14.91 -5.43 -5.16
CA ARG A 345 16.36 -5.72 -5.07
C ARG A 345 17.16 -4.46 -4.83
N GLN A 346 18.24 -4.62 -4.07
CA GLN A 346 19.22 -3.58 -3.84
C GLN A 346 20.07 -3.33 -5.10
N LEU A 347 20.42 -2.06 -5.33
CA LEU A 347 21.46 -1.67 -6.29
C LEU A 347 22.74 -1.31 -5.55
N ASN A 348 23.89 -1.83 -6.03
CA ASN A 348 25.20 -1.52 -5.46
C ASN A 348 25.70 -0.12 -5.87
N THR A 349 25.40 0.28 -7.09
CA THR A 349 25.72 1.61 -7.64
C THR A 349 24.47 2.19 -8.25
N ALA A 350 24.03 3.35 -7.81
CA ALA A 350 22.84 3.99 -8.35
C ALA A 350 22.96 5.50 -8.26
N GLN A 351 22.62 6.18 -9.35
CA GLN A 351 22.43 7.63 -9.34
C GLN A 351 21.22 7.99 -8.45
N PRO A 352 21.32 9.05 -7.64
CA PRO A 352 20.18 9.57 -6.91
C PRO A 352 19.05 9.99 -7.86
N VAL A 353 17.80 9.93 -7.37
CA VAL A 353 16.63 10.44 -8.09
C VAL A 353 16.09 11.64 -7.32
N ALA A 354 16.25 12.81 -7.88
CA ALA A 354 15.76 14.05 -7.28
C ALA A 354 14.26 14.22 -7.52
N ASN A 355 13.55 14.65 -6.49
CA ASN A 355 12.12 14.98 -6.56
C ASN A 355 11.86 16.48 -6.76
N VAL A 356 12.89 17.30 -6.87
CA VAL A 356 12.79 18.75 -7.07
C VAL A 356 13.23 19.08 -8.48
N PHE A 357 12.31 19.58 -9.27
CA PHE A 357 12.52 19.98 -10.66
C PHE A 357 12.54 21.50 -10.75
N ARG A 358 13.69 22.06 -11.17
CA ARG A 358 13.81 23.48 -11.48
C ARG A 358 13.70 23.62 -13.00
N LEU A 359 12.60 24.18 -13.44
CA LEU A 359 12.23 24.26 -14.84
C LEU A 359 12.46 25.70 -15.30
N GLY A 360 13.17 25.88 -16.43
CA GLY A 360 13.28 27.17 -17.13
C GLY A 360 12.15 27.31 -18.15
N ASP A 361 11.81 28.55 -18.48
CA ASP A 361 10.88 28.84 -19.58
C ASP A 361 11.51 28.47 -20.94
#